data_6581e1ca3853a670fb5cb49a8aa130b0
#
_entry.id   6581e1ca3853a670fb5cb49a8aa130b0
#
_cell.length_a   1.000
_cell.length_b   1.000
_cell.length_c   1.000
_cell.angle_alpha   90.00
_cell.angle_beta   90.00
_cell.angle_gamma   90.00
#
_symmetry.space_group_name_H-M   'P 1'
#
loop_
_entity.id
_entity.type
_entity.pdbx_description
1 polymer ?
#
loop_
_entity_poly.entity_id
_entity_poly.type
_entity_poly.pdbx_seq_one_letter_code
_entity_poly.pdbx_strand_id
1 'polypeptide(L)'
;MAEWNFLTNHANVLLCVTEEPDIRLRDLAVRVGISERAVKRIVADLERDGYISRERMGRRNHYLVHDDVMVAGPVMRGLQVGALLAALLPILAQF
;
A
#
# COMPACT_ATOMS: atom_id res chain seq x y z
N MET A 1 15.52 0.93 19.24
CA MET A 1 14.54 1.16 18.14
C MET A 1 15.30 1.35 16.84
N ALA A 2 14.85 0.72 15.76
CA ALA A 2 15.53 0.84 14.48
C ALA A 2 15.31 2.23 13.88
N GLU A 3 16.35 2.77 13.24
CA GLU A 3 16.25 4.03 12.50
C GLU A 3 15.71 3.83 11.08
N TRP A 4 15.48 2.59 10.71
CA TRP A 4 14.99 2.21 9.38
C TRP A 4 13.83 1.24 9.52
N ASN A 5 13.04 1.10 8.46
CA ASN A 5 11.88 0.21 8.44
C ASN A 5 12.16 -0.98 7.52
N PHE A 6 11.73 -2.18 7.96
CA PHE A 6 11.84 -3.36 7.12
C PHE A 6 11.02 -3.24 5.84
N LEU A 7 9.83 -2.66 5.96
CA LEU A 7 8.98 -2.47 4.80
C LEU A 7 9.14 -1.04 4.29
N THR A 8 9.18 -0.91 2.97
CA THR A 8 9.22 0.41 2.34
C THR A 8 7.93 1.16 2.59
N ASN A 9 7.97 2.47 2.38
CA ASN A 9 6.74 3.28 2.46
C ASN A 9 5.72 2.83 1.42
N HIS A 10 6.16 2.37 0.25
CA HIS A 10 5.27 1.81 -0.78
C HIS A 10 4.54 0.59 -0.25
N ALA A 11 5.24 -0.33 0.41
CA ALA A 11 4.63 -1.52 1.00
C ALA A 11 3.63 -1.14 2.10
N ASN A 12 3.99 -0.18 2.95
CA ASN A 12 3.11 0.27 4.03
C ASN A 12 1.83 0.93 3.50
N VAL A 13 1.94 1.77 2.47
CA VAL A 13 0.77 2.38 1.83
C VAL A 13 -0.12 1.30 1.23
N LEU A 14 0.47 0.33 0.53
CA LEU A 14 -0.30 -0.76 -0.09
C LEU A 14 -1.05 -1.58 0.96
N LEU A 15 -0.41 -1.90 2.09
CA LEU A 15 -1.05 -2.60 3.20
C LEU A 15 -2.24 -1.82 3.74
N CYS A 16 -2.07 -0.52 3.94
CA CYS A 16 -3.12 0.33 4.48
C CYS A 16 -4.34 0.44 3.56
N VAL A 17 -4.13 0.60 2.26
CA VAL A 17 -5.25 0.68 1.31
C VAL A 17 -5.92 -0.68 1.09
N THR A 18 -5.20 -1.77 1.31
CA THR A 18 -5.78 -3.11 1.27
C THR A 18 -6.69 -3.32 2.47
N GLU A 19 -6.25 -2.92 3.64
CA GLU A 19 -7.01 -3.05 4.88
C GLU A 19 -8.21 -2.10 4.92
N GLU A 20 -8.02 -0.87 4.42
CA GLU A 20 -9.05 0.17 4.43
C GLU A 20 -9.12 0.85 3.06
N PRO A 21 -9.87 0.27 2.11
CA PRO A 21 -9.90 0.78 0.73
C PRO A 21 -10.43 2.21 0.55
N ASP A 22 -11.15 2.73 1.54
CA ASP A 22 -11.71 4.08 1.49
C ASP A 22 -10.92 5.09 2.32
N ILE A 23 -9.73 4.73 2.75
CA ILE A 23 -8.89 5.59 3.59
C ILE A 23 -8.58 6.92 2.90
N ARG A 24 -8.64 8.02 3.66
CA ARG A 24 -8.30 9.34 3.16
C ARG A 24 -6.80 9.52 3.10
N LEU A 25 -6.33 10.33 2.16
CA LEU A 25 -4.89 10.61 2.01
C LEU A 25 -4.28 11.12 3.32
N ARG A 26 -4.99 11.99 4.03
CA ARG A 26 -4.51 12.52 5.31
C ARG A 26 -4.32 11.43 6.35
N ASP A 27 -5.30 10.53 6.46
CA ASP A 27 -5.23 9.44 7.44
C ASP A 27 -4.15 8.43 7.06
N LEU A 28 -3.98 8.20 5.77
CA LEU A 28 -2.93 7.34 5.24
C LEU A 28 -1.54 7.91 5.57
N ALA A 29 -1.38 9.22 5.41
CA ALA A 29 -0.13 9.91 5.76
C ALA A 29 0.20 9.77 7.24
N VAL A 30 -0.79 9.98 8.11
CA VAL A 30 -0.63 9.83 9.56
C VAL A 30 -0.25 8.39 9.90
N ARG A 31 -0.95 7.43 9.34
CA ARG A 31 -0.74 6.02 9.64
C ARG A 31 0.64 5.52 9.20
N VAL A 32 1.12 5.95 8.05
CA VAL A 32 2.43 5.56 7.53
C VAL A 32 3.55 6.41 8.14
N GLY A 33 3.22 7.60 8.63
CA GLY A 33 4.20 8.50 9.23
C GLY A 33 4.97 9.33 8.21
N ILE A 34 4.32 9.71 7.11
CA ILE A 34 4.92 10.52 6.04
C ILE A 34 3.96 11.66 5.68
N SER A 35 4.42 12.58 4.83
CA SER A 35 3.59 13.71 4.39
C SER A 35 2.51 13.26 3.40
N GLU A 36 1.43 14.01 3.29
CA GLU A 36 0.40 13.76 2.27
C GLU A 36 0.99 13.82 0.86
N ARG A 37 1.95 14.72 0.65
CA ARG A 37 2.63 14.85 -0.64
C ARG A 37 3.37 13.56 -1.00
N ALA A 38 4.05 12.97 -0.02
CA ALA A 38 4.74 11.69 -0.21
C ALA A 38 3.75 10.56 -0.50
N VAL A 39 2.61 10.53 0.20
CA VAL A 39 1.55 9.56 -0.04
C VAL A 39 1.03 9.66 -1.47
N LYS A 40 0.75 10.88 -1.94
CA LYS A 40 0.26 11.09 -3.31
C LYS A 40 1.22 10.53 -4.34
N ARG A 41 2.53 10.73 -4.15
CA ARG A 41 3.53 10.21 -5.05
C ARG A 41 3.58 8.69 -5.02
N ILE A 42 3.51 8.10 -3.83
CA ILE A 42 3.53 6.65 -3.67
C ILE A 42 2.28 6.02 -4.30
N VAL A 43 1.12 6.60 -4.08
CA VAL A 43 -0.14 6.13 -4.70
C VAL A 43 -0.02 6.19 -6.22
N ALA A 44 0.55 7.27 -6.75
CA ALA A 44 0.76 7.39 -8.20
C ALA A 44 1.71 6.30 -8.73
N ASP A 45 2.78 6.01 -7.98
CA ASP A 45 3.72 4.94 -8.35
C ASP A 45 3.02 3.57 -8.37
N LEU A 46 2.25 3.27 -7.34
CA LEU A 46 1.52 2.00 -7.23
C LEU A 46 0.50 1.85 -8.37
N GLU A 47 -0.17 2.94 -8.70
CA GLU A 47 -1.14 2.97 -9.79
C GLU A 47 -0.48 2.76 -11.15
N ARG A 48 0.61 3.49 -11.40
CA ARG A 48 1.35 3.40 -12.66
C ARG A 48 1.89 2.00 -12.89
N ASP A 49 2.38 1.35 -11.84
CA ASP A 49 2.98 0.03 -11.95
C ASP A 49 1.96 -1.11 -11.83
N GLY A 50 0.68 -0.78 -11.74
CA GLY A 50 -0.41 -1.74 -11.83
C GLY A 50 -0.80 -2.44 -10.54
N TYR A 51 -0.30 -1.99 -9.39
CA TYR A 51 -0.62 -2.62 -8.10
C TYR A 51 -2.00 -2.24 -7.60
N ILE A 52 -2.44 -1.01 -7.90
CA ILE A 52 -3.76 -0.53 -7.48
C ILE A 52 -4.45 0.23 -8.60
N SER A 53 -5.78 0.33 -8.47
CA SER A 53 -6.61 1.26 -9.24
C SER A 53 -7.37 2.14 -8.25
N ARG A 54 -7.79 3.32 -8.69
CA ARG A 54 -8.63 4.20 -7.92
C ARG A 54 -9.96 4.42 -8.61
N GLU A 55 -11.03 4.36 -7.83
CA GLU A 55 -12.34 4.77 -8.27
C GLU A 55 -12.75 5.98 -7.45
N ARG A 56 -13.27 7.01 -8.12
CA ARG A 56 -13.77 8.20 -7.41
C ARG A 56 -15.18 7.90 -6.92
N MET A 57 -15.38 7.99 -5.61
CA MET A 57 -16.68 7.78 -4.97
C MET A 57 -17.04 9.02 -4.17
N GLY A 58 -17.76 9.94 -4.81
CA GLY A 58 -18.04 11.25 -4.22
C GLY A 58 -16.75 12.05 -4.09
N ARG A 59 -16.40 12.42 -2.86
CA ARG A 59 -15.17 13.17 -2.57
C ARG A 59 -14.01 12.26 -2.17
N ARG A 60 -14.23 10.94 -2.11
CA ARG A 60 -13.23 9.98 -1.70
C ARG A 60 -12.77 9.13 -2.87
N ASN A 61 -11.59 8.60 -2.74
CA ASN A 61 -11.10 7.54 -3.60
C ASN A 61 -11.38 6.20 -2.94
N HIS A 62 -11.74 5.22 -3.76
CA HIS A 62 -11.84 3.83 -3.35
C HIS A 62 -10.73 3.07 -4.06
N TYR A 63 -9.88 2.40 -3.31
CA TYR A 63 -8.71 1.71 -3.86
C TYR A 63 -9.01 0.24 -4.10
N LEU A 64 -8.61 -0.25 -5.26
CA LEU A 64 -8.70 -1.65 -5.64
C LEU A 64 -7.29 -2.19 -5.79
N VAL A 65 -6.96 -3.26 -5.08
CA VAL A 65 -5.65 -3.88 -5.12
C VAL A 65 -5.65 -5.03 -6.12
N HIS A 66 -4.62 -5.08 -6.95
CA HIS A 66 -4.46 -6.12 -7.96
C HIS A 66 -3.52 -7.19 -7.42
N ASP A 67 -4.08 -8.29 -6.94
CA ASP A 67 -3.35 -9.35 -6.22
C ASP A 67 -2.38 -10.13 -7.08
N ASP A 68 -2.60 -10.14 -8.39
CA ASP A 68 -1.85 -10.95 -9.34
C ASP A 68 -0.59 -10.28 -9.88
N VAL A 69 -0.32 -9.05 -9.47
CA VAL A 69 0.89 -8.33 -9.89
C VAL A 69 2.09 -8.85 -9.12
N MET A 70 3.19 -9.05 -9.83
CA MET A 70 4.42 -9.54 -9.20
C MET A 70 5.09 -8.46 -8.36
N VAL A 71 5.61 -8.85 -7.21
CA VAL A 71 6.38 -7.96 -6.35
C VAL A 71 7.64 -7.53 -7.07
N ALA A 72 7.89 -6.22 -7.14
CA ALA A 72 9.08 -5.67 -7.75
C ALA A 72 10.28 -5.82 -6.82
N GLY A 73 11.43 -6.13 -7.41
CA GLY A 73 12.69 -6.17 -6.67
C GLY A 73 13.68 -7.14 -7.30
N PRO A 74 14.98 -6.92 -7.03
CA PRO A 74 16.02 -7.76 -7.65
C PRO A 74 16.14 -9.15 -7.04
N VAL A 75 15.74 -9.31 -5.77
CA VAL A 75 15.87 -10.58 -5.05
C VAL A 75 14.59 -11.40 -5.12
N MET A 76 13.46 -10.76 -4.87
CA MET A 76 12.18 -11.44 -4.85
C MET A 76 11.61 -11.54 -6.27
N ARG A 77 11.45 -12.78 -6.74
CA ARG A 77 10.94 -13.05 -8.08
C ARG A 77 9.82 -14.08 -8.02
N GLY A 78 8.80 -13.90 -8.86
CA GLY A 78 7.70 -14.84 -8.97
C GLY A 78 6.72 -14.81 -7.81
N LEU A 79 6.81 -13.83 -6.93
CA LEU A 79 5.87 -13.66 -5.83
C LEU A 79 4.78 -12.67 -6.24
N GLN A 80 3.54 -13.11 -6.24
CA GLN A 80 2.40 -12.23 -6.44
C GLN A 80 2.17 -11.40 -5.19
N VAL A 81 1.83 -10.12 -5.36
CA VAL A 81 1.63 -9.21 -4.24
C VAL A 81 0.51 -9.67 -3.31
N GLY A 82 -0.49 -10.36 -3.85
CA GLY A 82 -1.58 -10.92 -3.04
C GLY A 82 -1.08 -11.92 -1.98
N ALA A 83 -0.09 -12.74 -2.33
CA ALA A 83 0.50 -13.69 -1.38
C ALA A 83 1.22 -12.99 -0.25
N LEU A 84 1.96 -11.91 -0.57
CA LEU A 84 2.65 -11.10 0.44
C LEU A 84 1.64 -10.42 1.38
N LEU A 85 0.60 -9.82 0.83
CA LEU A 85 -0.44 -9.16 1.62
C LEU A 85 -1.18 -10.16 2.51
N ALA A 86 -1.48 -11.35 1.99
CA ALA A 86 -2.14 -12.41 2.76
C ALA A 86 -1.31 -12.84 3.97
N ALA A 87 0.01 -12.81 3.87
CA ALA A 87 0.91 -13.14 4.97
C ALA A 87 0.97 -12.03 6.02
N LEU A 88 0.90 -10.77 5.60
CA LEU A 88 1.11 -9.62 6.48
C LEU A 88 -0.17 -9.10 7.15
N LEU A 89 -1.30 -9.16 6.45
CA LEU A 89 -2.55 -8.60 6.98
C LEU A 89 -3.02 -9.23 8.29
N PRO A 90 -2.95 -10.56 8.49
CA PRO A 90 -3.33 -11.15 9.78
C PRO A 90 -2.46 -10.67 10.93
N ILE A 91 -1.18 -10.41 10.67
CA ILE A 91 -0.25 -9.90 11.68
C ILE A 91 -0.62 -8.47 12.05
N LEU A 92 -0.95 -7.66 11.05
CA LEU A 92 -1.34 -6.27 11.24
C LEU A 92 -2.60 -6.17 12.10
N ALA A 93 -3.54 -7.09 11.95
CA ALA A 93 -4.78 -7.08 12.70
C ALA A 93 -4.60 -7.38 14.19
N GLN A 94 -3.41 -7.84 14.62
CA GLN A 94 -3.10 -8.13 16.03
C GLN A 94 -2.66 -6.90 16.81
N PHE A 95 -2.41 -5.80 16.13
CA PHE A 95 -1.95 -4.56 16.74
C PHE A 95 -3.03 -3.45 16.65
#